data_d0836abc4cd003a47392b634f6c46998
#
_entry.id   d0836abc4cd003a47392b634f6c46998
#
_cell.length_a   1.000
_cell.length_b   1.000
_cell.length_c   1.000
_cell.angle_alpha   90.00
_cell.angle_beta   90.00
_cell.angle_gamma   90.00
#
_symmetry.space_group_name_H-M   'P 1'
#
loop_
_entity.id
_entity.type
_entity.pdbx_description
1 polymer ?
#
loop_
_entity_poly.entity_id
_entity_poly.type
_entity_poly.pdbx_seq_one_letter_code
_entity_poly.pdbx_strand_id
1 'polypeptide(L)'
;MQARQRRRAMEARMRIAMLSNREREVLDRLTQGCSNKVIARDLDISPRTVEIHRGNMMEKLGARHAAEAVRLQLEASLVDWLH
;
A
#
# COMPACT_ATOMS: atom_id res chain seq x y z
N MET A 1 1.14 17.61 -14.95
CA MET A 1 1.75 17.23 -13.66
C MET A 1 3.14 17.84 -13.54
N GLN A 2 3.45 18.42 -12.40
CA GLN A 2 4.76 18.99 -12.14
C GLN A 2 5.82 17.88 -11.97
N ALA A 3 7.08 18.20 -12.28
CA ALA A 3 8.17 17.23 -12.19
C ALA A 3 8.32 16.63 -10.79
N ARG A 4 8.10 17.42 -9.73
CA ARG A 4 8.18 16.94 -8.35
C ARG A 4 7.11 15.90 -8.05
N GLN A 5 5.88 16.14 -8.50
CA GLN A 5 4.78 15.20 -8.31
C GLN A 5 5.01 13.91 -9.07
N ARG A 6 5.53 14.00 -10.29
CA ARG A 6 5.86 12.83 -11.09
C ARG A 6 6.93 11.99 -10.42
N ARG A 7 7.96 12.64 -9.86
CA ARG A 7 9.02 11.93 -9.16
C ARG A 7 8.50 11.18 -7.95
N ARG A 8 7.63 11.81 -7.15
CA ARG A 8 7.01 11.16 -5.99
C ARG A 8 6.15 9.98 -6.40
N ALA A 9 5.39 10.14 -7.47
CA ALA A 9 4.55 9.06 -7.99
C ALA A 9 5.39 7.87 -8.45
N MET A 10 6.49 8.14 -9.13
CA MET A 10 7.40 7.08 -9.59
C MET A 10 8.08 6.38 -8.41
N GLU A 11 8.54 7.13 -7.40
CA GLU A 11 9.14 6.55 -6.20
C GLU A 11 8.15 5.68 -5.44
N ALA A 12 6.91 6.15 -5.30
CA ALA A 12 5.85 5.38 -4.65
C ALA A 12 5.60 4.06 -5.40
N ARG A 13 5.53 4.13 -6.73
CA ARG A 13 5.34 2.94 -7.56
C ARG A 13 6.46 1.93 -7.39
N MET A 14 7.71 2.42 -7.32
CA MET A 14 8.87 1.56 -7.11
C MET A 14 8.82 0.84 -5.77
N ARG A 15 8.44 1.55 -4.71
CA ARG A 15 8.31 0.96 -3.37
C ARG A 15 7.21 -0.09 -3.33
N ILE A 16 6.06 0.21 -3.93
CA ILE A 16 4.94 -0.72 -3.98
C ILE A 16 5.31 -1.97 -4.79
N ALA A 17 6.13 -1.83 -5.82
CA ALA A 17 6.58 -2.96 -6.61
C ALA A 17 7.42 -3.96 -5.79
N MET A 18 7.96 -3.54 -4.65
CA MET A 18 8.74 -4.41 -3.75
C MET A 18 7.87 -5.24 -2.83
N LEU A 19 6.58 -4.97 -2.77
CA LEU A 19 5.67 -5.70 -1.89
C LEU A 19 5.38 -7.10 -2.43
N SER A 20 5.19 -8.05 -1.50
CA SER A 20 4.69 -9.37 -1.87
C SER A 20 3.23 -9.27 -2.32
N ASN A 21 2.71 -10.32 -2.94
CA ASN A 21 1.31 -10.34 -3.36
C ASN A 21 0.37 -10.12 -2.18
N ARG A 22 0.64 -10.77 -1.04
CA ARG A 22 -0.18 -10.61 0.17
C ARG A 22 -0.10 -9.20 0.74
N GLU A 23 1.10 -8.64 0.78
CA GLU A 23 1.28 -7.26 1.24
C GLU A 23 0.53 -6.27 0.36
N ARG A 24 0.54 -6.51 -0.95
CA ARG A 24 -0.17 -5.67 -1.91
C ARG A 24 -1.68 -5.78 -1.73
N GLU A 25 -2.19 -6.98 -1.51
CA GLU A 25 -3.61 -7.19 -1.23
C GLU A 25 -4.04 -6.47 0.05
N VAL A 26 -3.20 -6.51 1.08
CA VAL A 26 -3.46 -5.79 2.34
C VAL A 26 -3.48 -4.30 2.08
N LEU A 27 -2.53 -3.77 1.32
CA LEU A 27 -2.48 -2.34 0.99
C LEU A 27 -3.73 -1.89 0.24
N ASP A 28 -4.17 -2.67 -0.74
CA ASP A 28 -5.38 -2.35 -1.52
C ASP A 28 -6.60 -2.23 -0.61
N ARG A 29 -6.78 -3.18 0.31
CA ARG A 29 -7.92 -3.16 1.22
C ARG A 29 -7.81 -2.04 2.25
N LEU A 30 -6.60 -1.76 2.72
CA LEU A 30 -6.35 -0.63 3.61
C LEU A 30 -6.75 0.68 2.94
N THR A 31 -6.41 0.84 1.66
CA THR A 31 -6.78 2.01 0.86
C THR A 31 -8.29 2.14 0.73
N GLN A 32 -9.02 1.03 0.72
CA GLN A 32 -10.48 1.01 0.69
C GLN A 32 -11.10 1.29 2.06
N GLY A 33 -10.30 1.44 3.10
CA GLY A 33 -10.79 1.74 4.45
C GLY A 33 -11.13 0.51 5.27
N CYS A 34 -10.69 -0.68 4.86
CA CYS A 34 -10.98 -1.92 5.59
C CYS A 34 -10.16 -2.02 6.87
N SER A 35 -10.79 -2.52 7.94
CA SER A 35 -10.10 -2.86 9.18
C SER A 35 -9.31 -4.16 9.02
N ASN A 36 -8.37 -4.42 9.94
CA ASN A 36 -7.61 -5.67 9.94
C ASN A 36 -8.53 -6.89 10.01
N LYS A 37 -9.62 -6.79 10.76
CA LYS A 37 -10.59 -7.87 10.90
C LYS A 37 -11.26 -8.20 9.57
N VAL A 38 -11.66 -7.16 8.83
CA VAL A 38 -12.29 -7.32 7.51
C VAL A 38 -11.28 -7.87 6.51
N ILE A 39 -10.06 -7.37 6.54
CA ILE A 39 -8.98 -7.85 5.66
C ILE A 39 -8.72 -9.34 5.92
N ALA A 40 -8.64 -9.73 7.19
CA ALA A 40 -8.41 -11.11 7.57
C ALA A 40 -9.51 -12.04 7.03
N ARG A 41 -10.76 -11.62 7.16
CA ARG A 41 -11.90 -12.37 6.66
C ARG A 41 -11.85 -12.48 5.13
N ASP A 42 -11.58 -11.38 4.44
CA ASP A 42 -11.58 -11.35 2.98
C ASP A 42 -10.46 -12.19 2.38
N LEU A 43 -9.31 -12.24 3.05
CA LEU A 43 -8.16 -12.99 2.57
C LEU A 43 -8.09 -14.41 3.14
N ASP A 44 -9.04 -14.78 4.00
CA ASP A 44 -9.09 -16.08 4.66
C ASP A 44 -7.80 -16.39 5.45
N ILE A 45 -7.36 -15.41 6.23
CA ILE A 45 -6.20 -15.52 7.12
C ILE A 45 -6.57 -14.95 8.48
N SER A 46 -5.72 -15.19 9.48
CA SER A 46 -5.98 -14.65 10.82
C SER A 46 -5.68 -13.16 10.89
N PRO A 47 -6.32 -12.40 11.81
CA PRO A 47 -5.96 -11.00 12.05
C PRO A 47 -4.48 -10.83 12.40
N ARG A 48 -3.90 -11.79 13.11
CA ARG A 48 -2.47 -11.78 13.45
C ARG A 48 -1.61 -11.82 12.19
N THR A 49 -1.98 -12.65 11.22
CA THR A 49 -1.28 -12.75 9.94
C THR A 49 -1.39 -11.43 9.16
N VAL A 50 -2.56 -10.78 9.20
CA VAL A 50 -2.73 -9.45 8.59
C VAL A 50 -1.78 -8.46 9.22
N GLU A 51 -1.64 -8.46 10.56
CA GLU A 51 -0.71 -7.57 11.26
C GLU A 51 0.71 -7.78 10.80
N ILE A 52 1.13 -9.03 10.60
CA ILE A 52 2.48 -9.35 10.14
C ILE A 52 2.70 -8.81 8.72
N HIS A 53 1.78 -9.07 7.80
CA HIS A 53 1.88 -8.56 6.43
C HIS A 53 1.89 -7.03 6.42
N ARG A 54 1.06 -6.42 7.27
CA ARG A 54 0.97 -4.97 7.37
C ARG A 54 2.29 -4.38 7.87
N GLY A 55 2.89 -4.98 8.89
CA GLY A 55 4.19 -4.54 9.42
C GLY A 55 5.28 -4.58 8.36
N ASN A 56 5.37 -5.69 7.64
CA ASN A 56 6.36 -5.85 6.58
C ASN A 56 6.11 -4.86 5.42
N MET A 57 4.85 -4.65 5.07
CA MET A 57 4.45 -3.67 4.06
C MET A 57 4.88 -2.26 4.47
N MET A 58 4.58 -1.87 5.71
CA MET A 58 4.93 -0.55 6.21
C MET A 58 6.44 -0.31 6.17
N GLU A 59 7.21 -1.32 6.54
CA GLU A 59 8.67 -1.25 6.50
C GLU A 59 9.18 -1.05 5.07
N LYS A 60 8.69 -1.85 4.14
CA LYS A 60 9.09 -1.75 2.72
C LYS A 60 8.72 -0.40 2.11
N LEU A 61 7.57 0.14 2.49
CA LEU A 61 7.10 1.44 1.99
C LEU A 61 7.80 2.61 2.70
N GLY A 62 8.45 2.36 3.83
CA GLY A 62 9.00 3.42 4.67
C GLY A 62 7.90 4.28 5.29
N ALA A 63 6.71 3.71 5.48
CA ALA A 63 5.56 4.42 6.04
C ALA A 63 5.53 4.25 7.56
N ARG A 64 5.21 5.33 8.27
CA ARG A 64 5.14 5.35 9.73
C ARG A 64 3.76 5.01 10.24
N HIS A 65 2.73 5.26 9.43
CA HIS A 65 1.34 4.99 9.79
C HIS A 65 0.51 4.74 8.52
N ALA A 66 -0.69 4.24 8.73
CA ALA A 66 -1.56 3.81 7.64
C ALA A 66 -1.82 4.91 6.62
N ALA A 67 -1.99 6.16 7.06
CA ALA A 67 -2.28 7.26 6.14
C ALA A 67 -1.14 7.49 5.14
N GLU A 68 0.13 7.32 5.56
CA GLU A 68 1.26 7.43 4.65
C GLU A 68 1.23 6.33 3.60
N ALA A 69 0.92 5.09 4.01
CA ALA A 69 0.83 3.96 3.10
C ALA A 69 -0.27 4.19 2.05
N VAL A 70 -1.44 4.66 2.49
CA VAL A 70 -2.55 4.98 1.59
C VAL A 70 -2.16 6.09 0.62
N ARG A 71 -1.48 7.13 1.12
CA ARG A 71 -1.03 8.23 0.26
C ARG A 71 -0.06 7.73 -0.81
N LEU A 72 0.87 6.85 -0.45
CA LEU A 72 1.81 6.26 -1.42
C LEU A 72 1.06 5.49 -2.51
N GLN A 73 0.04 4.72 -2.13
CA GLN A 73 -0.79 3.99 -3.08
C GLN A 73 -1.48 4.96 -4.05
N LEU A 74 -2.05 6.05 -3.52
CA LEU A 74 -2.72 7.04 -4.35
C LEU A 74 -1.74 7.77 -5.27
N GLU A 75 -0.57 8.15 -4.76
CA GLU A 75 0.47 8.79 -5.57
C GLU A 75 0.95 7.86 -6.70
N ALA A 76 1.15 6.58 -6.39
CA ALA A 76 1.56 5.60 -7.39
C ALA A 76 0.53 5.47 -8.52
N SER A 77 -0.76 5.55 -8.18
CA SER A 77 -1.83 5.44 -9.18
C SER A 77 -1.86 6.61 -10.16
N LEU A 78 -1.30 7.76 -9.78
CA LEU A 78 -1.25 8.91 -10.68
C LEU A 78 -0.40 8.65 -11.93
N VAL A 79 0.60 7.79 -11.82
CA VAL A 79 1.46 7.45 -12.96
C VAL A 79 0.65 6.78 -14.08
N ASP A 80 -0.36 6.02 -13.72
CA ASP A 80 -1.19 5.29 -14.68
C ASP A 80 -2.00 6.23 -15.58
N TRP A 81 -2.24 7.46 -15.13
CA TRP A 81 -2.99 8.46 -15.89
C TRP A 81 -2.15 9.19 -16.93
N LEU A 82 -0.83 8.96 -16.93
CA LEU A 82 0.12 9.69 -17.80
C LEU A 82 0.39 8.98 -19.13
N HIS A 83 -0.25 7.87 -19.35
CA HIS A 83 -0.05 7.06 -20.57
C HIS A 83 -1.08 7.33 -21.64
#